data_1c2d3091ab9c7004b68f7f76ff874ede
#
_entry.id   1c2d3091ab9c7004b68f7f76ff874ede
#
_cell.length_a   1.000
_cell.length_b   1.000
_cell.length_c   1.000
_cell.angle_alpha   90.00
_cell.angle_beta   90.00
_cell.angle_gamma   90.00
#
_symmetry.space_group_name_H-M   'P 1'
#
loop_
_entity.id
_entity.type
_entity.pdbx_description
1 polymer ?
#
loop_
_entity_poly.entity_id
_entity_poly.type
_entity_poly.pdbx_seq_one_letter_code
_entity_poly.pdbx_strand_id
1 'polypeptide(L)'
;MVGMLGVVAVLFAEAHEWAEARWVTTHDRLLRPTKVADADLPRISIHVPAYNEPPDMLIETLDSLAALDYPDFEVLVIDNNTRDESVWRPVEAHCARLGARFRFFHVAPLDGFKAGALNFALRHTSPDATVVAVIDADYVVRKEGLR
;
A
#
# COMPACT_ATOMS: atom_id res chain seq x y z
N MET A 1 43.15 1.42 8.82
CA MET A 1 42.64 2.19 9.99
C MET A 1 41.25 2.78 9.74
N VAL A 2 40.98 3.46 8.62
CA VAL A 2 39.69 4.06 8.33
C VAL A 2 38.51 3.04 8.31
N GLY A 3 38.70 1.86 7.73
CA GLY A 3 37.67 0.82 7.72
C GLY A 3 37.28 0.27 9.09
N MET A 4 38.26 0.17 10.01
CA MET A 4 37.99 -0.31 11.37
C MET A 4 37.17 0.70 12.20
N LEU A 5 37.42 1.99 12.00
CA LEU A 5 36.61 3.05 12.62
C LEU A 5 35.15 3.02 12.12
N GLY A 6 34.94 2.75 10.82
CA GLY A 6 33.61 2.58 10.26
C GLY A 6 32.85 1.39 10.85
N VAL A 7 33.51 0.25 10.99
CA VAL A 7 32.90 -0.95 11.61
C VAL A 7 32.54 -0.68 13.07
N VAL A 8 33.40 -0.03 13.84
CA VAL A 8 33.11 0.32 15.24
C VAL A 8 31.91 1.26 15.33
N ALA A 9 31.82 2.26 14.45
CA ALA A 9 30.67 3.20 14.43
C ALA A 9 29.34 2.48 14.13
N VAL A 10 29.35 1.53 13.18
CA VAL A 10 28.16 0.72 12.86
C VAL A 10 27.77 -0.16 14.05
N LEU A 11 28.71 -0.82 14.69
CA LEU A 11 28.43 -1.65 15.88
C LEU A 11 27.85 -0.84 17.04
N PHE A 12 28.31 0.41 17.23
CA PHE A 12 27.72 1.30 18.24
C PHE A 12 26.29 1.71 17.88
N ALA A 13 26.01 2.01 16.61
CA ALA A 13 24.65 2.33 16.15
C ALA A 13 23.70 1.14 16.35
N GLU A 14 24.10 -0.06 15.94
CA GLU A 14 23.31 -1.28 16.15
C GLU A 14 23.08 -1.58 17.64
N ALA A 15 24.13 -1.42 18.48
CA ALA A 15 23.98 -1.62 19.92
C ALA A 15 23.02 -0.59 20.55
N HIS A 16 23.00 0.64 20.06
CA HIS A 16 22.07 1.68 20.49
C HIS A 16 20.64 1.32 20.10
N GLU A 17 20.40 0.96 18.85
CA GLU A 17 19.08 0.52 18.37
C GLU A 17 18.55 -0.69 19.16
N TRP A 18 19.44 -1.64 19.44
CA TRP A 18 19.12 -2.81 20.27
C TRP A 18 18.75 -2.43 21.69
N ALA A 19 19.48 -1.48 22.28
CA ALA A 19 19.19 -0.96 23.60
C ALA A 19 17.86 -0.23 23.65
N GLU A 20 17.56 0.63 22.67
CA GLU A 20 16.26 1.29 22.55
C GLU A 20 15.12 0.28 22.42
N ALA A 21 15.25 -0.71 21.54
CA ALA A 21 14.24 -1.74 21.35
C ALA A 21 13.98 -2.58 22.61
N ARG A 22 15.01 -2.78 23.47
CA ARG A 22 14.93 -3.66 24.64
C ARG A 22 14.51 -2.94 25.91
N TRP A 23 14.91 -1.68 26.10
CA TRP A 23 14.75 -0.95 27.36
C TRP A 23 13.84 0.27 27.28
N VAL A 24 13.62 0.85 26.10
CA VAL A 24 12.66 1.93 25.95
C VAL A 24 11.26 1.33 25.80
N THR A 25 10.51 1.31 26.89
CA THR A 25 9.15 0.70 26.94
C THR A 25 8.05 1.70 26.60
N THR A 26 8.34 2.99 26.58
CA THR A 26 7.38 4.06 26.27
C THR A 26 7.87 4.88 25.08
N HIS A 27 7.25 4.65 23.94
CA HIS A 27 7.36 5.57 22.81
C HIS A 27 6.16 6.49 22.88
N ASP A 28 6.32 7.68 23.42
CA ASP A 28 5.29 8.71 23.35
C ASP A 28 5.09 9.11 21.90
N ARG A 29 4.00 8.66 21.30
CA ARG A 29 3.59 9.14 19.99
C ARG A 29 3.25 10.62 20.12
N LEU A 30 3.94 11.47 19.39
CA LEU A 30 3.67 12.91 19.32
C LEU A 30 2.24 13.18 18.78
N LEU A 31 1.73 12.27 17.95
CA LEU A 31 0.37 12.32 17.43
C LEU A 31 -0.48 11.27 18.14
N ARG A 32 -1.48 11.72 18.88
CA ARG A 32 -2.52 10.85 19.46
C ARG A 32 -3.67 10.75 18.44
N PRO A 33 -4.15 9.53 18.13
CA PRO A 33 -5.31 9.40 17.28
C PRO A 33 -6.50 10.14 17.92
N THR A 34 -7.09 11.05 17.18
CA THR A 34 -8.32 11.73 17.56
C THR A 34 -9.46 11.04 16.84
N LYS A 35 -10.56 10.75 17.55
CA LYS A 35 -11.77 10.23 16.90
C LYS A 35 -12.36 11.34 16.04
N VAL A 36 -12.37 11.11 14.74
CA VAL A 36 -12.98 11.97 13.74
C VAL A 36 -14.34 11.37 13.37
N ALA A 37 -15.36 12.21 13.19
CA ALA A 37 -16.65 11.72 12.70
C ALA A 37 -16.52 11.23 11.25
N ASP A 38 -17.28 10.21 10.87
CA ASP A 38 -17.20 9.62 9.52
C ASP A 38 -17.45 10.64 8.40
N ALA A 39 -18.27 11.66 8.68
CA ALA A 39 -18.57 12.74 7.73
C ALA A 39 -17.38 13.70 7.48
N ASP A 40 -16.42 13.74 8.41
CA ASP A 40 -15.24 14.61 8.32
C ASP A 40 -13.99 13.85 7.82
N LEU A 41 -14.13 12.55 7.57
CA LEU A 41 -13.04 11.74 7.05
C LEU A 41 -12.78 12.07 5.57
N PRO A 42 -11.50 12.22 5.17
CA PRO A 42 -11.15 12.50 3.78
C PRO A 42 -11.43 11.30 2.87
N ARG A 43 -11.80 11.55 1.61
CA ARG A 43 -11.81 10.48 0.60
C ARG A 43 -10.39 10.03 0.29
N ILE A 44 -10.17 8.71 0.32
CA ILE A 44 -8.86 8.10 0.09
C ILE A 44 -8.85 7.36 -1.25
N SER A 45 -7.80 7.57 -2.06
CA SER A 45 -7.50 6.74 -3.21
C SER A 45 -6.36 5.78 -2.87
N ILE A 46 -6.65 4.48 -2.86
CA ILE A 46 -5.68 3.44 -2.55
C ILE A 46 -5.12 2.89 -3.86
N HIS A 47 -3.82 3.02 -4.07
CA HIS A 47 -3.14 2.54 -5.25
C HIS A 47 -2.42 1.22 -4.95
N VAL A 48 -2.72 0.19 -5.75
CA VAL A 48 -2.13 -1.14 -5.64
C VAL A 48 -1.39 -1.45 -6.95
N PRO A 49 -0.09 -1.13 -7.03
CA PRO A 49 0.73 -1.50 -8.18
C PRO A 49 1.04 -2.99 -8.13
N ALA A 50 0.88 -3.68 -9.26
CA ALA A 50 1.17 -5.10 -9.41
C ALA A 50 1.99 -5.35 -10.69
N TYR A 51 2.84 -6.37 -10.64
CA TYR A 51 3.59 -6.88 -11.77
C TYR A 51 3.82 -8.38 -11.63
N ASN A 52 3.13 -9.18 -12.43
CA ASN A 52 3.29 -10.63 -12.46
C ASN A 52 3.12 -11.30 -11.07
N GLU A 53 2.26 -10.73 -10.24
CA GLU A 53 1.98 -11.24 -8.90
C GLU A 53 1.03 -12.44 -8.95
N PRO A 54 1.20 -13.46 -8.08
CA PRO A 54 0.25 -14.56 -7.97
C PRO A 54 -1.18 -14.04 -7.74
N PRO A 55 -2.18 -14.49 -8.55
CA PRO A 55 -3.55 -13.96 -8.47
C PRO A 55 -4.19 -14.12 -7.09
N ASP A 56 -3.96 -15.24 -6.41
CA ASP A 56 -4.49 -15.56 -5.10
C ASP A 56 -3.96 -14.59 -4.03
N MET A 57 -2.68 -14.25 -4.08
CA MET A 57 -2.07 -13.29 -3.17
C MET A 57 -2.66 -11.89 -3.34
N LEU A 58 -2.76 -11.41 -4.59
CA LEU A 58 -3.33 -10.09 -4.87
C LEU A 58 -4.83 -10.05 -4.53
N ILE A 59 -5.57 -11.13 -4.76
CA ILE A 59 -6.96 -11.26 -4.36
C ILE A 59 -7.12 -11.18 -2.84
N GLU A 60 -6.26 -11.82 -2.05
CA GLU A 60 -6.27 -11.71 -0.59
C GLU A 60 -6.05 -10.27 -0.12
N THR A 61 -5.11 -9.56 -0.74
CA THR A 61 -4.89 -8.12 -0.51
C THR A 61 -6.17 -7.32 -0.78
N LEU A 62 -6.82 -7.54 -1.93
CA LEU A 62 -8.04 -6.83 -2.31
C LEU A 62 -9.22 -7.14 -1.37
N ASP A 63 -9.37 -8.39 -0.93
CA ASP A 63 -10.39 -8.78 0.05
C ASP A 63 -10.16 -8.09 1.40
N SER A 64 -8.89 -7.94 1.82
CA SER A 64 -8.55 -7.20 3.04
C SER A 64 -8.91 -5.71 2.91
N LEU A 65 -8.69 -5.11 1.74
CA LEU A 65 -9.09 -3.73 1.45
C LEU A 65 -10.61 -3.58 1.40
N ALA A 66 -11.33 -4.57 0.86
CA ALA A 66 -12.79 -4.56 0.84
C ALA A 66 -13.41 -4.63 2.24
N ALA A 67 -12.69 -5.22 3.21
CA ALA A 67 -13.10 -5.34 4.60
C ALA A 67 -12.77 -4.10 5.46
N LEU A 68 -12.15 -3.05 4.89
CA LEU A 68 -11.78 -1.84 5.63
C LEU A 68 -13.01 -1.15 6.26
N ASP A 69 -12.86 -0.78 7.52
CA ASP A 69 -13.82 0.07 8.24
C ASP A 69 -13.54 1.56 7.94
N TYR A 70 -13.75 1.95 6.68
CA TYR A 70 -13.58 3.32 6.21
C TYR A 70 -14.71 3.68 5.24
N PRO A 71 -15.40 4.82 5.41
CA PRO A 71 -16.64 5.11 4.69
C PRO A 71 -16.42 5.42 3.22
N ASP A 72 -15.39 6.17 2.86
CA ASP A 72 -15.20 6.71 1.52
C ASP A 72 -13.78 6.52 0.98
N PHE A 73 -13.63 5.50 0.13
CA PHE A 73 -12.37 5.19 -0.56
C PHE A 73 -12.61 4.57 -1.92
N GLU A 74 -11.62 4.65 -2.78
CA GLU A 74 -11.48 3.88 -4.00
C GLU A 74 -10.19 3.06 -3.98
N VAL A 75 -10.14 1.98 -4.75
CA VAL A 75 -8.95 1.15 -4.96
C VAL A 75 -8.64 1.11 -6.44
N LEU A 76 -7.44 1.55 -6.82
CA LEU A 76 -6.92 1.47 -8.18
C LEU A 76 -5.84 0.40 -8.23
N VAL A 77 -6.14 -0.69 -8.92
CA VAL A 77 -5.19 -1.78 -9.16
C VAL A 77 -4.56 -1.57 -10.52
N ILE A 78 -3.25 -1.41 -10.56
CA ILE A 78 -2.51 -1.18 -11.79
C ILE A 78 -1.57 -2.36 -12.05
N ASP A 79 -2.03 -3.26 -12.91
CA ASP A 79 -1.19 -4.33 -13.43
C ASP A 79 -0.30 -3.80 -14.54
N ASN A 80 1.00 -3.81 -14.28
CA ASN A 80 2.03 -3.20 -15.10
C ASN A 80 2.78 -4.25 -15.92
N ASN A 81 2.50 -4.34 -17.21
CA ASN A 81 3.25 -5.17 -18.15
C ASN A 81 3.20 -6.70 -17.90
N THR A 82 2.28 -7.25 -17.14
CA THR A 82 2.10 -8.69 -17.00
C THR A 82 1.65 -9.27 -18.35
N ARG A 83 2.43 -10.22 -18.89
CA ARG A 83 2.16 -10.79 -20.21
C ARG A 83 1.15 -11.92 -20.17
N ASP A 84 1.14 -12.69 -19.10
CA ASP A 84 0.32 -13.86 -18.92
C ASP A 84 -1.08 -13.47 -18.46
N GLU A 85 -2.07 -13.66 -19.33
CA GLU A 85 -3.46 -13.36 -19.01
C GLU A 85 -4.01 -14.22 -17.86
N SER A 86 -3.48 -15.41 -17.64
CA SER A 86 -3.89 -16.28 -16.54
C SER A 86 -3.53 -15.69 -15.16
N VAL A 87 -2.61 -14.73 -15.12
CA VAL A 87 -2.17 -14.03 -13.90
C VAL A 87 -3.09 -12.84 -13.60
N TRP A 88 -3.34 -11.96 -14.55
CA TRP A 88 -4.06 -10.71 -14.26
C TRP A 88 -5.59 -10.78 -14.47
N ARG A 89 -6.10 -11.63 -15.39
CA ARG A 89 -7.56 -11.74 -15.61
C ARG A 89 -8.37 -12.20 -14.39
N PRO A 90 -7.89 -13.14 -13.56
CA PRO A 90 -8.60 -13.50 -12.33
C PRO A 90 -8.75 -12.30 -11.38
N VAL A 91 -7.73 -11.44 -11.31
CA VAL A 91 -7.73 -10.22 -10.49
C VAL A 91 -8.71 -9.18 -11.04
N GLU A 92 -8.71 -8.94 -12.36
CA GLU A 92 -9.67 -8.07 -13.04
C GLU A 92 -11.12 -8.50 -12.74
N ALA A 93 -11.40 -9.81 -12.91
CA ALA A 93 -12.72 -10.37 -12.62
C ALA A 93 -13.08 -10.24 -11.12
N HIS A 94 -12.12 -10.34 -10.23
CA HIS A 94 -12.34 -10.16 -8.80
C HIS A 94 -12.66 -8.69 -8.47
N CYS A 95 -11.91 -7.73 -9.00
CA CYS A 95 -12.22 -6.30 -8.84
C CYS A 95 -13.64 -5.98 -9.30
N ALA A 96 -14.07 -6.53 -10.44
CA ALA A 96 -15.44 -6.36 -10.94
C ALA A 96 -16.50 -6.89 -9.95
N ARG A 97 -16.22 -8.01 -9.25
CA ARG A 97 -17.12 -8.56 -8.21
C ARG A 97 -17.16 -7.72 -6.94
N LEU A 98 -16.03 -7.10 -6.55
CA LEU A 98 -15.97 -6.22 -5.39
C LEU A 98 -16.73 -4.90 -5.59
N GLY A 99 -17.04 -4.54 -6.83
CA GLY A 99 -17.89 -3.42 -7.18
C GLY A 99 -17.15 -2.13 -7.55
N ALA A 100 -17.90 -1.06 -7.71
CA ALA A 100 -17.43 0.19 -8.34
C ALA A 100 -16.28 0.90 -7.64
N ARG A 101 -16.04 0.59 -6.36
CA ARG A 101 -14.90 1.13 -5.61
C ARG A 101 -13.55 0.56 -6.10
N PHE A 102 -13.55 -0.63 -6.75
CA PHE A 102 -12.36 -1.33 -7.19
C PHE A 102 -12.23 -1.22 -8.70
N ARG A 103 -11.23 -0.49 -9.15
CA ARG A 103 -10.96 -0.27 -10.58
C ARG A 103 -9.65 -0.96 -10.96
N PHE A 104 -9.70 -1.83 -11.94
CA PHE A 104 -8.55 -2.56 -12.45
C PHE A 104 -8.08 -1.97 -13.78
N PHE A 105 -6.77 -1.85 -13.94
CA PHE A 105 -6.11 -1.39 -15.15
C PHE A 105 -4.96 -2.34 -15.49
N HIS A 106 -5.08 -3.03 -16.64
CA HIS A 106 -3.94 -3.70 -17.25
C HIS A 106 -3.30 -2.74 -18.24
N VAL A 107 -2.04 -2.36 -18.00
CA VAL A 107 -1.33 -1.37 -18.81
C VAL A 107 -0.03 -1.94 -19.32
N ALA A 108 0.03 -2.16 -20.65
CA ALA A 108 1.20 -2.63 -21.35
C ALA A 108 1.26 -2.01 -22.77
N PRO A 109 2.36 -1.37 -23.19
CA PRO A 109 3.58 -1.11 -22.41
C PRO A 109 3.41 0.04 -21.42
N LEU A 110 4.07 -0.08 -20.27
CA LEU A 110 4.19 1.00 -19.29
C LEU A 110 5.63 1.09 -18.78
N ASP A 111 6.24 2.26 -18.98
CA ASP A 111 7.60 2.52 -18.53
C ASP A 111 7.65 2.92 -17.06
N GLY A 112 8.79 2.71 -16.41
CA GLY A 112 9.06 3.19 -15.05
C GLY A 112 8.65 2.24 -13.94
N PHE A 113 8.36 0.97 -14.25
CA PHE A 113 8.06 -0.07 -13.25
C PHE A 113 6.98 0.37 -12.25
N LYS A 114 7.19 0.15 -10.95
CA LYS A 114 6.28 0.57 -9.88
C LYS A 114 6.00 2.07 -9.90
N ALA A 115 7.01 2.91 -10.14
CA ALA A 115 6.84 4.36 -10.23
C ALA A 115 5.95 4.76 -11.42
N GLY A 116 6.10 4.07 -12.57
CA GLY A 116 5.22 4.25 -13.73
C GLY A 116 3.77 3.90 -13.42
N ALA A 117 3.53 2.77 -12.76
CA ALA A 117 2.21 2.35 -12.32
C ALA A 117 1.57 3.36 -11.36
N LEU A 118 2.31 3.87 -10.38
CA LEU A 118 1.82 4.88 -9.44
C LEU A 118 1.52 6.21 -10.13
N ASN A 119 2.36 6.65 -11.07
CA ASN A 119 2.08 7.84 -11.89
C ASN A 119 0.85 7.65 -12.78
N PHE A 120 0.62 6.44 -13.28
CA PHE A 120 -0.62 6.11 -14.01
C PHE A 120 -1.83 6.20 -13.07
N ALA A 121 -1.75 5.59 -11.88
CA ALA A 121 -2.81 5.64 -10.88
C ALA A 121 -3.17 7.08 -10.48
N LEU A 122 -2.17 7.94 -10.25
CA LEU A 122 -2.39 9.35 -9.91
C LEU A 122 -3.22 10.09 -10.97
N ARG A 123 -3.03 9.79 -12.26
CA ARG A 123 -3.85 10.39 -13.35
C ARG A 123 -5.29 9.89 -13.38
N HIS A 124 -5.56 8.75 -12.75
CA HIS A 124 -6.89 8.12 -12.70
C HIS A 124 -7.55 8.22 -11.32
N THR A 125 -6.86 8.82 -10.36
CA THR A 125 -7.38 9.13 -9.03
C THR A 125 -8.62 10.02 -9.15
N SER A 126 -9.64 9.69 -8.37
CA SER A 126 -10.86 10.52 -8.28
C SER A 126 -10.49 11.96 -7.89
N PRO A 127 -11.04 12.99 -8.55
CA PRO A 127 -10.75 14.38 -8.21
C PRO A 127 -11.18 14.75 -6.77
N ASP A 128 -12.10 13.99 -6.19
CA ASP A 128 -12.57 14.17 -4.82
C ASP A 128 -11.66 13.53 -3.78
N ALA A 129 -10.70 12.68 -4.19
CA ALA A 129 -9.74 12.07 -3.28
C ALA A 129 -8.70 13.11 -2.85
N THR A 130 -8.58 13.32 -1.55
CA THR A 130 -7.63 14.28 -0.95
C THR A 130 -6.41 13.60 -0.34
N VAL A 131 -6.47 12.28 -0.19
CA VAL A 131 -5.37 11.45 0.33
C VAL A 131 -5.12 10.30 -0.65
N VAL A 132 -3.85 10.01 -0.90
CA VAL A 132 -3.40 8.82 -1.64
C VAL A 132 -2.66 7.89 -0.70
N ALA A 133 -3.09 6.63 -0.66
CA ALA A 133 -2.38 5.55 0.01
C ALA A 133 -1.79 4.60 -1.04
N VAL A 134 -0.64 4.03 -0.76
CA VAL A 134 -0.02 3.00 -1.60
C VAL A 134 0.09 1.72 -0.78
N ILE A 135 -0.45 0.64 -1.30
CA ILE A 135 -0.42 -0.70 -0.69
C ILE A 135 0.24 -1.65 -1.68
N ASP A 136 1.23 -2.39 -1.23
CA ASP A 136 1.86 -3.42 -2.06
C ASP A 136 0.95 -4.64 -2.24
N ALA A 137 1.14 -5.36 -3.32
CA ALA A 137 0.26 -6.45 -3.75
C ALA A 137 0.23 -7.66 -2.80
N ASP A 138 1.16 -7.73 -1.85
CA ASP A 138 1.37 -8.80 -0.88
C ASP A 138 1.00 -8.41 0.57
N TYR A 139 0.30 -7.29 0.76
CA TYR A 139 -0.06 -6.80 2.09
C TYR A 139 -1.50 -7.13 2.47
N VAL A 140 -1.68 -7.72 3.63
CA VAL A 140 -3.01 -7.86 4.27
C VAL A 140 -3.22 -6.70 5.23
N VAL A 141 -4.19 -5.85 4.91
CA VAL A 141 -4.49 -4.65 5.69
C VAL A 141 -5.50 -4.98 6.80
N ARG A 142 -5.25 -4.46 8.00
CA ARG A 142 -6.22 -4.61 9.09
C ARG A 142 -7.45 -3.76 8.84
N LYS A 143 -8.60 -4.22 9.31
CA LYS A 143 -9.89 -3.53 9.15
C LYS A 143 -9.87 -2.07 9.58
N GLU A 144 -9.12 -1.73 10.62
CA GLU A 144 -8.98 -0.37 11.17
C GLU A 144 -7.78 0.40 10.61
N GLY A 145 -7.13 -0.12 9.54
CA GLY A 145 -5.84 0.37 9.05
C GLY A 145 -5.83 1.81 8.53
N LEU A 146 -6.99 2.39 8.22
CA LEU A 146 -7.14 3.76 7.72
C LEU A 146 -7.77 4.73 8.74
N ARG A 147 -8.01 4.29 9.98
CA ARG A 147 -8.59 5.11 11.07
C ARG A 147 -7.55 5.60 12.08
#